data_6491d1b8fd8979e2a3914500e9c64644
#
_entry.id   6491d1b8fd8979e2a3914500e9c64644
#
_cell.length_a   1.000
_cell.length_b   1.000
_cell.length_c   1.000
_cell.angle_alpha   90.00
_cell.angle_beta   90.00
_cell.angle_gamma   90.00
#
_symmetry.space_group_name_H-M   'P 1'
#
loop_
_entity.id
_entity.type
_entity.pdbx_description
1 polymer ?
#
loop_
_entity_poly.entity_id
_entity_poly.type
_entity_poly.pdbx_seq_one_letter_code
_entity_poly.pdbx_strand_id
1 'polypeptide(L)'
;MAKRRAIIRKLPAVETLGSTSVICSDKTGTLTENQMTVRALHAGGVRMAVSGSGYAPTGEIGKSGGNSVRNEGNERAPISGALRECLLAGALCNDAGLRKAGRHWEIAGDPTEGALLVVARKGGLDEGALHKLFPRLDEIPFDSARQYMATLHDIEGARIAYFKGAIEQLLPRSTSLLDPAGK
;
A
#
# COMPACT_ATOMS: atom_id res chain seq x y z
N MET A 1 5.59 9.75 36.52
CA MET A 1 5.62 10.11 35.10
C MET A 1 6.52 9.18 34.27
N ALA A 2 7.74 8.86 34.67
CA ALA A 2 8.59 7.91 33.94
C ALA A 2 7.93 6.54 33.67
N LYS A 3 7.16 5.97 34.59
CA LYS A 3 6.36 4.75 34.37
C LYS A 3 5.31 4.87 33.25
N ARG A 4 4.94 6.10 32.85
CA ARG A 4 4.00 6.40 31.76
C ARG A 4 4.69 6.91 30.51
N ARG A 5 6.01 6.66 30.38
CA ARG A 5 6.85 7.08 29.24
C ARG A 5 6.89 8.59 28.97
N ALA A 6 6.59 9.42 29.98
CA ALA A 6 6.72 10.87 29.90
C ALA A 6 8.01 11.31 30.59
N ILE A 7 8.92 11.97 29.86
CA ILE A 7 10.16 12.52 30.37
C ILE A 7 10.01 14.03 30.42
N ILE A 8 10.05 14.61 31.63
CA ILE A 8 9.98 16.04 31.83
C ILE A 8 11.33 16.51 32.36
N ARG A 9 11.95 17.46 31.68
CA ARG A 9 13.31 17.95 32.00
C ARG A 9 13.31 19.21 32.88
N LYS A 10 12.18 19.94 32.96
CA LYS A 10 12.06 21.18 33.72
C LYS A 10 10.84 21.13 34.63
N LEU A 11 11.03 21.45 35.93
CA LEU A 11 9.97 21.43 36.93
C LEU A 11 8.81 22.37 36.59
N PRO A 12 9.04 23.63 36.12
CA PRO A 12 7.93 24.52 35.72
C PRO A 12 7.03 23.96 34.62
N ALA A 13 7.55 23.07 33.77
CA ALA A 13 6.75 22.41 32.73
C ALA A 13 5.68 21.46 33.30
N VAL A 14 5.93 20.89 34.50
CA VAL A 14 4.94 20.03 35.19
C VAL A 14 3.77 20.87 35.73
N GLU A 15 4.05 22.01 36.30
CA GLU A 15 3.05 22.91 36.82
C GLU A 15 2.19 23.50 35.71
N THR A 16 2.81 23.93 34.61
CA THR A 16 2.12 24.41 33.41
C THR A 16 1.22 23.30 32.82
N LEU A 17 1.70 22.08 32.73
CA LEU A 17 0.92 20.96 32.22
C LEU A 17 -0.27 20.64 33.14
N GLY A 18 -0.10 20.75 34.46
CA GLY A 18 -1.16 20.55 35.47
C GLY A 18 -2.26 21.61 35.47
N SER A 19 -1.96 22.81 34.98
CA SER A 19 -2.90 23.93 34.87
C SER A 19 -3.57 24.06 33.50
N THR A 20 -3.21 23.19 32.55
CA THR A 20 -3.76 23.22 31.17
C THR A 20 -5.21 22.78 31.16
N SER A 21 -6.12 23.65 30.70
CA SER A 21 -7.55 23.38 30.56
C SER A 21 -7.94 22.92 29.15
N VAL A 22 -7.06 23.14 28.14
CA VAL A 22 -7.28 22.76 26.74
C VAL A 22 -6.01 22.11 26.19
N ILE A 23 -6.17 20.97 25.53
CA ILE A 23 -5.09 20.26 24.84
C ILE A 23 -5.42 20.27 23.35
N CYS A 24 -4.57 20.94 22.55
CA CYS A 24 -4.63 20.88 21.11
C CYS A 24 -3.60 19.84 20.64
N SER A 25 -4.06 18.83 19.93
CA SER A 25 -3.18 17.79 19.38
C SER A 25 -3.32 17.71 17.88
N ASP A 26 -2.20 17.61 17.18
CA ASP A 26 -2.21 17.24 15.76
C ASP A 26 -2.72 15.79 15.62
N LYS A 27 -3.49 15.55 14.55
CA LYS A 27 -4.02 14.22 14.26
C LYS A 27 -2.92 13.31 13.71
N THR A 28 -2.21 13.80 12.69
CA THR A 28 -1.31 12.97 11.89
C THR A 28 0.04 12.78 12.58
N GLY A 29 0.43 11.53 12.84
CA GLY A 29 1.68 11.20 13.53
C GLY A 29 1.66 11.40 15.04
N THR A 30 0.56 11.93 15.62
CA THR A 30 0.37 12.09 17.07
C THR A 30 -0.77 11.20 17.59
N LEU A 31 -1.95 11.31 17.01
CA LEU A 31 -3.10 10.44 17.30
C LEU A 31 -3.15 9.23 16.38
N THR A 32 -2.47 9.29 15.23
CA THR A 32 -2.33 8.20 14.26
C THR A 32 -0.86 7.84 14.10
N GLU A 33 -0.59 6.62 13.65
CA GLU A 33 0.76 6.13 13.37
C GLU A 33 1.34 6.66 12.04
N ASN A 34 0.61 7.54 11.35
CA ASN A 34 0.95 8.03 10.00
C ASN A 34 1.26 6.90 9.00
N GLN A 35 0.52 5.81 9.13
CA GLN A 35 0.65 4.64 8.28
C GLN A 35 -0.61 4.45 7.44
N MET A 36 -0.42 4.39 6.14
CA MET A 36 -1.50 4.05 5.21
C MET A 36 -1.67 2.54 5.11
N THR A 37 -2.89 2.07 4.99
CA THR A 37 -3.19 0.64 4.85
C THR A 37 -4.31 0.44 3.84
N VAL A 38 -4.10 -0.41 2.85
CA VAL A 38 -5.16 -0.85 1.93
C VAL A 38 -6.13 -1.74 2.70
N ARG A 39 -7.41 -1.39 2.71
CA ARG A 39 -8.49 -2.12 3.39
C ARG A 39 -9.37 -2.92 2.44
N ALA A 40 -9.46 -2.47 1.21
CA ALA A 40 -10.24 -3.17 0.18
C ALA A 40 -9.60 -2.98 -1.19
N LEU A 41 -9.80 -3.96 -2.06
CA LEU A 41 -9.45 -3.94 -3.47
C LEU A 41 -10.71 -4.22 -4.29
N HIS A 42 -10.76 -3.65 -5.47
CA HIS A 42 -11.77 -3.96 -6.48
C HIS A 42 -11.06 -4.25 -7.79
N ALA A 43 -11.13 -5.49 -8.26
CA ALA A 43 -10.50 -5.91 -9.50
C ALA A 43 -11.37 -6.96 -10.19
N GLY A 44 -11.51 -6.89 -11.52
CA GLY A 44 -12.32 -7.83 -12.31
C GLY A 44 -13.78 -7.88 -11.85
N GLY A 45 -14.36 -6.76 -11.43
CA GLY A 45 -15.74 -6.74 -10.90
C GLY A 45 -15.92 -7.34 -9.50
N VAL A 46 -14.84 -7.79 -8.84
CA VAL A 46 -14.89 -8.42 -7.51
C VAL A 46 -14.31 -7.50 -6.46
N ARG A 47 -15.06 -7.27 -5.37
CA ARG A 47 -14.58 -6.58 -4.18
C ARG A 47 -13.96 -7.56 -3.21
N MET A 48 -12.75 -7.24 -2.76
CA MET A 48 -11.98 -8.04 -1.81
C MET A 48 -11.61 -7.19 -0.60
N ALA A 49 -11.69 -7.78 0.60
CA ALA A 49 -11.24 -7.19 1.83
C ALA A 49 -9.75 -7.53 2.05
N VAL A 50 -9.01 -6.60 2.67
CA VAL A 50 -7.62 -6.80 3.04
C VAL A 50 -7.49 -6.70 4.55
N SER A 51 -7.03 -7.77 5.19
CA SER A 51 -6.80 -7.82 6.64
C SER A 51 -5.38 -7.38 7.02
N GLY A 52 -5.15 -7.17 8.32
CA GLY A 52 -3.91 -6.65 8.87
C GLY A 52 -3.79 -5.13 8.76
N SER A 53 -2.87 -4.54 9.52
CA SER A 53 -2.64 -3.09 9.61
C SER A 53 -1.15 -2.78 9.59
N GLY A 54 -0.81 -1.53 9.32
CA GLY A 54 0.56 -1.05 9.26
C GLY A 54 1.35 -1.61 8.07
N TYR A 55 2.67 -1.51 8.16
CA TYR A 55 3.57 -1.89 7.06
C TYR A 55 4.05 -3.34 7.11
N ALA A 56 3.71 -4.10 8.15
CA ALA A 56 3.97 -5.53 8.14
C ALA A 56 3.12 -6.23 7.06
N PRO A 57 3.71 -7.01 6.14
CA PRO A 57 2.96 -7.68 5.08
C PRO A 57 2.28 -8.95 5.61
N THR A 58 1.70 -8.85 6.81
CA THR A 58 0.88 -9.88 7.46
C THR A 58 -0.58 -9.63 7.22
N GLY A 59 -1.35 -10.68 7.03
CA GLY A 59 -2.78 -10.60 6.69
C GLY A 59 -3.07 -11.24 5.33
N GLU A 60 -4.32 -11.11 4.89
CA GLU A 60 -4.86 -11.86 3.77
C GLU A 60 -5.71 -10.95 2.88
N ILE A 61 -5.82 -11.33 1.62
CA ILE A 61 -6.76 -10.75 0.65
C ILE A 61 -7.87 -11.79 0.48
N GLY A 62 -9.12 -11.44 0.80
CA GLY A 62 -10.26 -12.35 0.73
C GLY A 62 -11.51 -11.68 0.19
N LYS A 63 -12.48 -12.47 -0.29
CA LYS A 63 -13.78 -11.93 -0.72
C LYS A 63 -14.50 -11.28 0.45
N SER A 64 -15.07 -10.09 0.25
CA SER A 64 -15.88 -9.41 1.25
C SER A 64 -17.14 -10.24 1.53
N GLY A 65 -17.27 -10.79 2.75
CA GLY A 65 -18.40 -11.62 3.16
C GLY A 65 -18.26 -13.14 2.97
N GLY A 66 -17.07 -13.62 2.62
CA GLY A 66 -16.79 -15.06 2.44
C GLY A 66 -15.43 -15.46 3.03
N ASN A 67 -15.18 -16.75 3.12
CA ASN A 67 -13.90 -17.30 3.56
C ASN A 67 -12.75 -16.65 2.78
N SER A 68 -11.68 -16.32 3.52
CA SER A 68 -10.41 -15.93 2.91
C SER A 68 -9.99 -16.96 1.84
N VAL A 69 -9.29 -16.52 0.81
CA VAL A 69 -8.68 -17.40 -0.21
C VAL A 69 -7.58 -18.23 0.47
N ARG A 70 -7.98 -19.11 1.38
CA ARG A 70 -7.15 -20.20 1.92
C ARG A 70 -7.68 -21.49 1.37
N ASN A 71 -6.85 -22.21 0.65
CA ASN A 71 -7.04 -23.64 0.49
C ASN A 71 -6.68 -24.31 1.81
N GLU A 72 -7.43 -25.37 2.20
CA GLU A 72 -7.21 -26.18 3.39
C GLU A 72 -5.86 -26.92 3.34
N GLY A 73 -4.76 -26.23 3.18
CA GLY A 73 -3.44 -26.85 3.03
C GLY A 73 -2.28 -25.87 3.23
N ASN A 74 -2.49 -24.75 3.92
CA ASN A 74 -1.43 -23.76 4.25
C ASN A 74 -0.70 -23.14 3.05
N GLU A 75 -1.08 -23.45 1.81
CA GLU A 75 -0.57 -22.80 0.60
C GLU A 75 -1.54 -21.72 0.15
N ARG A 76 -1.04 -20.49 -0.01
CA ARG A 76 -1.80 -19.39 -0.61
C ARG A 76 -2.15 -19.79 -2.03
N ALA A 77 -3.45 -19.77 -2.37
CA ALA A 77 -3.85 -19.92 -3.76
C ALA A 77 -3.15 -18.84 -4.61
N PRO A 78 -2.59 -19.20 -5.76
CA PRO A 78 -1.92 -18.24 -6.61
C PRO A 78 -2.92 -17.13 -7.00
N ILE A 79 -2.53 -15.88 -6.79
CA ILE A 79 -3.30 -14.72 -7.23
C ILE A 79 -3.19 -14.65 -8.74
N SER A 80 -4.32 -14.68 -9.43
CA SER A 80 -4.41 -14.68 -10.89
C SER A 80 -5.40 -13.64 -11.39
N GLY A 81 -5.42 -13.44 -12.68
CA GLY A 81 -6.36 -12.57 -13.35
C GLY A 81 -6.22 -11.09 -12.97
N ALA A 82 -7.34 -10.38 -12.99
CA ALA A 82 -7.37 -8.94 -12.77
C ALA A 82 -6.80 -8.51 -11.40
N LEU A 83 -6.91 -9.35 -10.37
CA LEU A 83 -6.29 -9.05 -9.06
C LEU A 83 -4.78 -9.03 -9.16
N ARG A 84 -4.17 -9.98 -9.88
CA ARG A 84 -2.73 -10.01 -10.09
C ARG A 84 -2.26 -8.75 -10.81
N GLU A 85 -2.94 -8.36 -11.89
CA GLU A 85 -2.61 -7.14 -12.63
C GLU A 85 -2.76 -5.87 -11.80
N CYS A 86 -3.81 -5.77 -10.98
CA CYS A 86 -4.00 -4.68 -10.04
C CYS A 86 -2.83 -4.57 -9.03
N LEU A 87 -2.38 -5.69 -8.48
CA LEU A 87 -1.26 -5.72 -7.54
C LEU A 87 0.09 -5.44 -8.23
N LEU A 88 0.28 -5.92 -9.46
CA LEU A 88 1.46 -5.59 -10.28
C LEU A 88 1.54 -4.10 -10.58
N ALA A 89 0.43 -3.50 -11.01
CA ALA A 89 0.36 -2.05 -11.25
C ALA A 89 0.72 -1.26 -9.97
N GLY A 90 0.18 -1.67 -8.81
CA GLY A 90 0.48 -1.04 -7.53
C GLY A 90 1.95 -1.19 -7.09
N ALA A 91 2.61 -2.30 -7.45
CA ALA A 91 3.99 -2.56 -7.07
C ALA A 91 5.00 -1.98 -8.07
N LEU A 92 4.74 -2.06 -9.37
CA LEU A 92 5.67 -1.63 -10.42
C LEU A 92 5.57 -0.12 -10.71
N CYS A 93 4.35 0.44 -10.70
CA CYS A 93 4.14 1.89 -10.81
C CYS A 93 4.29 2.54 -9.41
N ASN A 94 5.51 2.53 -8.86
CA ASN A 94 5.77 2.85 -7.46
C ASN A 94 7.22 3.26 -7.26
N ASP A 95 7.46 4.30 -6.45
CA ASP A 95 8.80 4.81 -6.12
C ASP A 95 9.15 4.58 -4.65
N ALA A 96 8.22 4.07 -3.84
CA ALA A 96 8.51 3.72 -2.46
C ALA A 96 9.29 2.40 -2.36
N GLY A 97 9.94 2.21 -1.23
CA GLY A 97 10.61 0.97 -0.87
C GLY A 97 10.10 0.43 0.45
N LEU A 98 9.87 -0.87 0.53
CA LEU A 98 9.47 -1.57 1.75
C LEU A 98 10.65 -2.38 2.28
N ARG A 99 11.11 -2.09 3.50
CA ARG A 99 12.22 -2.80 4.11
C ARG A 99 11.90 -3.30 5.51
N LYS A 100 12.54 -4.39 5.91
CA LYS A 100 12.45 -4.91 7.27
C LYS A 100 13.62 -4.36 8.08
N ALA A 101 13.32 -3.59 9.12
CA ALA A 101 14.28 -3.04 10.07
C ALA A 101 14.12 -3.77 11.41
N GLY A 102 14.91 -4.81 11.64
CA GLY A 102 14.79 -5.66 12.81
C GLY A 102 13.42 -6.36 12.89
N ARG A 103 12.62 -5.99 13.90
CA ARG A 103 11.25 -6.52 14.09
C ARG A 103 10.16 -5.69 13.42
N HIS A 104 10.49 -4.54 12.88
CA HIS A 104 9.53 -3.60 12.28
C HIS A 104 9.70 -3.54 10.77
N TRP A 105 8.65 -3.12 10.10
CA TRP A 105 8.66 -2.80 8.68
C TRP A 105 8.59 -1.29 8.50
N GLU A 106 9.37 -0.77 7.59
CA GLU A 106 9.49 0.65 7.30
C GLU A 106 9.30 0.91 5.82
N ILE A 107 8.69 2.05 5.52
CA ILE A 107 8.56 2.58 4.17
C ILE A 107 9.56 3.71 3.99
N ALA A 108 10.28 3.66 2.87
CA ALA A 108 11.01 4.80 2.32
C ALA A 108 10.20 5.34 1.14
N GLY A 109 9.79 6.60 1.20
CA GLY A 109 8.94 7.24 0.19
C GLY A 109 7.53 7.56 0.68
N ASP A 110 6.59 7.72 -0.25
CA ASP A 110 5.22 8.12 0.05
C ASP A 110 4.44 7.00 0.79
N PRO A 111 3.70 7.32 1.87
CA PRO A 111 2.93 6.33 2.62
C PRO A 111 1.83 5.62 1.81
N THR A 112 1.24 6.30 0.84
CA THR A 112 0.21 5.71 -0.04
C THR A 112 0.84 4.65 -0.94
N GLU A 113 1.98 4.98 -1.52
CA GLU A 113 2.77 4.05 -2.33
C GLU A 113 3.25 2.85 -1.50
N GLY A 114 3.72 3.11 -0.28
CA GLY A 114 4.10 2.07 0.66
C GLY A 114 2.96 1.10 0.97
N ALA A 115 1.73 1.60 1.14
CA ALA A 115 0.56 0.75 1.36
C ALA A 115 0.28 -0.19 0.17
N LEU A 116 0.57 0.25 -1.06
CA LEU A 116 0.44 -0.58 -2.27
C LEU A 116 1.50 -1.70 -2.29
N LEU A 117 2.74 -1.43 -1.88
CA LEU A 117 3.77 -2.46 -1.74
C LEU A 117 3.39 -3.50 -0.69
N VAL A 118 2.85 -3.05 0.46
CA VAL A 118 2.40 -3.95 1.52
C VAL A 118 1.29 -4.88 1.02
N VAL A 119 0.29 -4.37 0.29
CA VAL A 119 -0.79 -5.22 -0.22
C VAL A 119 -0.31 -6.15 -1.33
N ALA A 120 0.63 -5.73 -2.17
CA ALA A 120 1.27 -6.59 -3.17
C ALA A 120 1.99 -7.77 -2.50
N ARG A 121 2.75 -7.52 -1.44
CA ARG A 121 3.39 -8.59 -0.64
C ARG A 121 2.38 -9.50 0.07
N LYS A 122 1.27 -8.97 0.57
CA LYS A 122 0.16 -9.81 1.09
C LYS A 122 -0.39 -10.73 0.00
N GLY A 123 -0.37 -10.29 -1.25
CA GLY A 123 -0.67 -11.08 -2.43
C GLY A 123 0.46 -12.03 -2.89
N GLY A 124 1.58 -12.06 -2.19
CA GLY A 124 2.72 -12.93 -2.55
C GLY A 124 3.66 -12.34 -3.60
N LEU A 125 3.51 -11.06 -3.95
CA LEU A 125 4.41 -10.36 -4.88
C LEU A 125 5.50 -9.63 -4.10
N ASP A 126 6.77 -9.89 -4.43
CA ASP A 126 7.93 -9.20 -3.86
C ASP A 126 8.42 -8.15 -4.85
N GLU A 127 8.42 -6.87 -4.46
CA GLU A 127 8.80 -5.77 -5.34
C GLU A 127 10.24 -5.87 -5.83
N GLY A 128 11.16 -6.35 -4.98
CA GLY A 128 12.56 -6.52 -5.38
C GLY A 128 12.75 -7.61 -6.44
N ALA A 129 11.96 -8.67 -6.38
CA ALA A 129 11.92 -9.70 -7.41
C ALA A 129 11.24 -9.20 -8.69
N LEU A 130 10.13 -8.44 -8.54
CA LEU A 130 9.40 -7.87 -9.67
C LEU A 130 10.25 -6.89 -10.48
N HIS A 131 11.01 -6.00 -9.84
CA HIS A 131 11.88 -5.05 -10.54
C HIS A 131 13.02 -5.71 -11.29
N LYS A 132 13.50 -6.88 -10.84
CA LYS A 132 14.49 -7.67 -11.56
C LYS A 132 13.89 -8.40 -12.75
N LEU A 133 12.67 -8.92 -12.59
CA LEU A 133 11.96 -9.67 -13.63
C LEU A 133 11.37 -8.75 -14.71
N PHE A 134 10.88 -7.60 -14.30
CA PHE A 134 10.20 -6.60 -15.13
C PHE A 134 10.90 -5.24 -14.99
N PRO A 135 12.05 -5.04 -15.62
CA PRO A 135 12.80 -3.80 -15.49
C PRO A 135 11.99 -2.61 -16.00
N ARG A 136 12.08 -1.50 -15.26
CA ARG A 136 11.49 -0.22 -15.66
C ARG A 136 12.32 0.35 -16.81
N LEU A 137 11.68 0.68 -17.91
CA LEU A 137 12.30 1.26 -19.10
C LEU A 137 12.17 2.78 -19.15
N ASP A 138 11.00 3.29 -18.69
CA ASP A 138 10.68 4.71 -18.75
C ASP A 138 9.60 5.04 -17.72
N GLU A 139 9.40 6.34 -17.43
CA GLU A 139 8.39 6.78 -16.48
C GLU A 139 7.82 8.16 -16.82
N ILE A 140 6.60 8.37 -16.38
CA ILE A 140 5.97 9.69 -16.22
C ILE A 140 5.80 9.88 -14.71
N PRO A 141 6.59 10.73 -14.03
CA PRO A 141 6.50 10.96 -12.60
C PRO A 141 5.12 11.49 -12.20
N PHE A 142 4.74 11.27 -10.93
CA PHE A 142 3.50 11.84 -10.41
C PHE A 142 3.52 13.36 -10.48
N ASP A 143 2.41 13.91 -10.92
CA ASP A 143 2.18 15.35 -10.96
C ASP A 143 0.78 15.66 -10.46
N SER A 144 0.66 16.61 -9.53
CA SER A 144 -0.61 16.94 -8.86
C SER A 144 -1.65 17.55 -9.82
N ALA A 145 -1.21 18.21 -10.90
CA ALA A 145 -2.12 18.72 -11.92
C ALA A 145 -2.67 17.60 -12.80
N ARG A 146 -1.85 16.60 -13.12
CA ARG A 146 -2.27 15.41 -13.87
C ARG A 146 -2.96 14.37 -13.00
N GLN A 147 -2.63 14.30 -11.71
CA GLN A 147 -3.13 13.36 -10.72
C GLN A 147 -2.87 11.88 -11.05
N TYR A 148 -1.84 11.59 -11.84
CA TYR A 148 -1.39 10.24 -12.12
C TYR A 148 0.12 10.17 -12.38
N MET A 149 0.67 8.99 -12.26
CA MET A 149 1.98 8.59 -12.78
C MET A 149 1.85 7.35 -13.66
N ALA A 150 2.86 7.10 -14.46
CA ALA A 150 2.96 5.89 -15.28
C ALA A 150 4.39 5.38 -15.29
N THR A 151 4.57 4.07 -15.41
CA THR A 151 5.86 3.42 -15.60
C THR A 151 5.77 2.42 -16.73
N LEU A 152 6.79 2.39 -17.59
CA LEU A 152 6.90 1.47 -18.70
C LEU A 152 7.85 0.33 -18.32
N HIS A 153 7.45 -0.90 -18.58
CA HIS A 153 8.21 -2.10 -18.23
C HIS A 153 8.36 -3.03 -19.44
N ASP A 154 9.44 -3.81 -19.44
CA ASP A 154 9.56 -4.98 -20.29
C ASP A 154 9.01 -6.18 -19.52
N ILE A 155 7.97 -6.80 -20.05
CA ILE A 155 7.35 -8.00 -19.48
C ILE A 155 7.33 -9.07 -20.56
N GLU A 156 8.24 -10.03 -20.46
CA GLU A 156 8.37 -11.15 -21.38
C GLU A 156 8.51 -10.72 -22.85
N GLY A 157 9.21 -9.60 -23.09
CA GLY A 157 9.41 -9.03 -24.42
C GLY A 157 8.28 -8.11 -24.90
N ALA A 158 7.23 -7.94 -24.12
CA ALA A 158 6.17 -6.96 -24.37
C ALA A 158 6.41 -5.68 -23.55
N ARG A 159 6.18 -4.53 -24.16
CA ARG A 159 6.23 -3.25 -23.46
C ARG A 159 4.86 -2.92 -22.85
N ILE A 160 4.78 -2.96 -21.53
CA ILE A 160 3.56 -2.71 -20.78
C ILE A 160 3.73 -1.46 -19.92
N ALA A 161 2.79 -0.53 -20.03
CA ALA A 161 2.74 0.66 -19.18
C ALA A 161 1.70 0.46 -18.07
N TYR A 162 2.13 0.61 -16.82
CA TYR A 162 1.23 0.68 -15.67
C TYR A 162 0.96 2.13 -15.30
N PHE A 163 -0.30 2.43 -15.03
CA PHE A 163 -0.74 3.74 -14.59
C PHE A 163 -1.32 3.66 -13.18
N LYS A 164 -1.00 4.66 -12.36
CA LYS A 164 -1.54 4.85 -11.01
C LYS A 164 -1.95 6.29 -10.81
N GLY A 165 -3.16 6.52 -10.31
CA GLY A 165 -3.66 7.87 -10.09
C GLY A 165 -5.12 7.93 -9.72
N ALA A 166 -5.69 9.14 -9.75
CA ALA A 166 -7.10 9.37 -9.48
C ALA A 166 -7.97 8.68 -10.53
N ILE A 167 -9.04 8.01 -10.07
CA ILE A 167 -9.93 7.24 -10.96
C ILE A 167 -10.57 8.12 -12.03
N GLU A 168 -10.87 9.37 -11.69
CA GLU A 168 -11.44 10.39 -12.58
C GLU A 168 -10.52 10.70 -13.76
N GLN A 169 -9.22 10.52 -13.59
CA GLN A 169 -8.21 10.72 -14.63
C GLN A 169 -7.94 9.46 -15.45
N LEU A 170 -8.07 8.29 -14.85
CA LEU A 170 -7.76 7.03 -15.50
C LEU A 170 -8.96 6.49 -16.30
N LEU A 171 -10.16 6.59 -15.74
CA LEU A 171 -11.36 6.02 -16.36
C LEU A 171 -11.65 6.54 -17.77
N PRO A 172 -11.56 7.86 -18.07
CA PRO A 172 -11.78 8.36 -19.42
C PRO A 172 -10.73 7.90 -20.45
N ARG A 173 -9.59 7.40 -19.97
CA ARG A 173 -8.49 6.89 -20.80
C ARG A 173 -8.54 5.37 -20.97
N SER A 174 -9.47 4.71 -20.29
CA SER A 174 -9.63 3.26 -20.35
C SER A 174 -10.64 2.89 -21.44
N THR A 175 -10.31 1.91 -22.26
CA THR A 175 -11.18 1.40 -23.33
C THR A 175 -11.84 0.08 -22.99
N SER A 176 -11.31 -0.64 -21.98
CA SER A 176 -11.80 -1.94 -21.57
C SER A 176 -11.53 -2.17 -20.08
N LEU A 177 -12.20 -3.16 -19.51
CA LEU A 177 -11.98 -3.65 -18.16
C LEU A 177 -11.53 -5.11 -18.23
N LEU A 178 -10.57 -5.47 -17.40
CA LEU A 178 -10.20 -6.86 -17.23
C LEU A 178 -11.32 -7.61 -16.48
N ASP A 179 -11.69 -8.77 -17.01
CA ASP A 179 -12.58 -9.71 -16.31
C ASP A 179 -11.85 -10.35 -15.10
N PRO A 180 -12.53 -11.16 -14.27
CA PRO A 180 -11.90 -11.84 -13.15
C PRO A 180 -10.73 -12.74 -13.54
N ALA A 181 -10.73 -13.29 -14.78
CA ALA A 181 -9.66 -14.12 -15.29
C ALA A 181 -8.46 -13.33 -15.81
N GLY A 182 -8.58 -11.98 -15.93
CA GLY A 182 -7.52 -11.10 -16.41
C GLY A 182 -7.47 -10.99 -17.94
N LYS A 183 -8.61 -11.20 -18.60
CA LYS A 183 -8.75 -11.07 -20.05
C LYS A 183 -9.50 -9.80 -20.40
#